data_dd3fd2db2bf7152bf67864fc4f8604fb
#
_entry.id   dd3fd2db2bf7152bf67864fc4f8604fb
#
_cell.length_a   1.000
_cell.length_b   1.000
_cell.length_c   1.000
_cell.angle_alpha   90.00
_cell.angle_beta   90.00
_cell.angle_gamma   90.00
#
_symmetry.space_group_name_H-M   'P 1'
#
loop_
_entity.id
_entity.type
_entity.pdbx_description
1 polymer ?
#
loop_
_entity_poly.entity_id
_entity_poly.type
_entity_poly.pdbx_seq_one_letter_code
_entity_poly.pdbx_strand_id
1 'polypeptide(L)'
;TYDWGLPNIVREFLEKASFQTEYLYFVATYGTTPGATGYMAQKAIRGCQISAYYSVRMPDTWTPIFDLSTPEKVAKYTKTTETEIDGILSAVAARRTNRHMEGRTQAFLTEWIAQPLYDRQVRRTPHLRVEDSCIGCGLCAKKCPVQAIEMQSGKPVWVKEKCVMCLGCL
;
A
#
# COMPACT_ATOMS: atom_id res chain seq x y z
N THR A 1 -0.47 1.00 3.34
CA THR A 1 0.95 1.37 3.58
C THR A 1 1.84 0.16 3.37
N TYR A 2 3.03 0.32 2.82
CA TYR A 2 4.05 -0.72 2.74
C TYR A 2 5.23 -0.30 3.59
N ASP A 3 5.63 -1.18 4.52
CA ASP A 3 6.79 -0.98 5.37
C ASP A 3 6.83 0.44 6.00
N TRP A 4 5.72 0.83 6.61
CA TRP A 4 5.48 2.14 7.27
C TRP A 4 5.62 3.37 6.37
N GLY A 5 5.62 3.17 5.05
CA GLY A 5 5.81 4.24 4.09
C GLY A 5 4.84 4.21 2.90
N LEU A 6 5.08 5.13 1.99
CA LEU A 6 4.33 5.26 0.75
C LEU A 6 4.76 4.16 -0.24
N PRO A 7 3.82 3.36 -0.80
CA PRO A 7 4.15 2.41 -1.84
C PRO A 7 4.81 3.07 -3.05
N ASN A 8 5.84 2.44 -3.62
CA ASN A 8 6.59 3.02 -4.74
C ASN A 8 5.71 3.40 -5.93
N ILE A 9 4.73 2.53 -6.27
CA ILE A 9 3.79 2.81 -7.37
C ILE A 9 2.93 4.05 -7.10
N VAL A 10 2.55 4.29 -5.83
CA VAL A 10 1.80 5.49 -5.44
C VAL A 10 2.70 6.71 -5.49
N ARG A 11 3.95 6.61 -5.03
CA ARG A 11 4.93 7.69 -5.12
C ARG A 11 5.16 8.11 -6.57
N GLU A 12 5.42 7.16 -7.47
CA GLU A 12 5.61 7.42 -8.90
C GLU A 12 4.39 8.09 -9.55
N PHE A 13 3.19 7.70 -9.14
CA PHE A 13 1.95 8.35 -9.56
C PHE A 13 1.88 9.80 -9.07
N LEU A 14 2.12 10.04 -7.78
CA LEU A 14 2.04 11.38 -7.19
C LEU A 14 3.09 12.34 -7.76
N GLU A 15 4.29 11.84 -8.06
CA GLU A 15 5.37 12.64 -8.68
C GLU A 15 5.03 13.09 -10.11
N LYS A 16 4.20 12.32 -10.84
CA LYS A 16 3.78 12.61 -12.21
C LYS A 16 2.43 13.34 -12.29
N ALA A 17 1.59 13.18 -11.28
CA ALA A 17 0.26 13.77 -11.25
C ALA A 17 0.31 15.30 -11.01
N SER A 18 -0.57 16.03 -11.66
CA SER A 18 -0.81 17.44 -11.40
C SER A 18 -2.16 17.62 -10.74
N PHE A 19 -2.17 18.25 -9.58
CA PHE A 19 -3.39 18.50 -8.80
C PHE A 19 -3.75 19.98 -8.85
N GLN A 20 -4.95 20.28 -9.36
CA GLN A 20 -5.52 21.64 -9.39
C GLN A 20 -6.79 21.63 -8.54
N THR A 21 -6.63 21.82 -7.25
CA THR A 21 -7.73 21.80 -6.29
C THR A 21 -7.43 22.65 -5.07
N GLU A 22 -8.47 23.24 -4.49
CA GLU A 22 -8.37 24.01 -3.24
C GLU A 22 -8.33 23.12 -1.99
N TYR A 23 -8.81 21.88 -2.11
CA TYR A 23 -8.85 20.94 -1.00
C TYR A 23 -8.43 19.55 -1.49
N LEU A 24 -7.25 19.14 -1.11
CA LEU A 24 -6.70 17.81 -1.36
C LEU A 24 -6.61 17.05 -0.05
N TYR A 25 -7.20 15.87 0.02
CA TYR A 25 -7.03 15.02 1.18
C TYR A 25 -6.38 13.70 0.81
N PHE A 26 -5.70 13.09 1.78
CA PHE A 26 -5.01 11.83 1.64
C PHE A 26 -5.54 10.83 2.68
N VAL A 27 -5.88 9.62 2.25
CA VAL A 27 -6.32 8.55 3.13
C VAL A 27 -5.38 7.37 2.98
N ALA A 28 -4.81 6.91 4.09
CA ALA A 28 -3.96 5.73 4.14
C ALA A 28 -4.67 4.58 4.86
N THR A 29 -4.69 3.40 4.27
CA THR A 29 -5.00 2.18 5.01
C THR A 29 -3.74 1.60 5.62
N TYR A 30 -3.83 1.07 6.83
CA TYR A 30 -2.68 0.51 7.54
C TYR A 30 -3.09 -0.68 8.42
N GLY A 31 -2.17 -1.61 8.64
CA GLY A 31 -2.36 -2.72 9.59
C GLY A 31 -1.92 -2.32 11.00
N THR A 32 -0.65 -2.03 11.17
CA THR A 32 -0.04 -1.71 12.48
C THR A 32 0.07 -0.22 12.72
N THR A 33 0.60 0.54 11.77
CA THR A 33 0.76 2.01 11.82
C THR A 33 0.77 2.62 10.43
N PRO A 34 0.23 3.84 10.24
CA PRO A 34 0.34 4.55 8.96
C PRO A 34 1.76 5.04 8.66
N GLY A 35 2.63 5.08 9.67
CA GLY A 35 4.03 5.48 9.52
C GLY A 35 4.20 6.88 8.93
N ALA A 36 5.21 7.01 8.07
CA ALA A 36 5.55 8.26 7.39
C ALA A 36 4.77 8.49 6.08
N THR A 37 3.73 7.70 5.80
CA THR A 37 3.04 7.67 4.50
C THR A 37 2.51 9.06 4.08
N GLY A 38 1.90 9.80 4.99
CA GLY A 38 1.38 11.15 4.70
C GLY A 38 2.48 12.15 4.39
N TYR A 39 3.55 12.15 5.18
CA TYR A 39 4.72 13.00 4.93
C TYR A 39 5.35 12.71 3.56
N MET A 40 5.54 11.43 3.24
CA MET A 40 6.10 11.00 1.96
C MET A 40 5.18 11.34 0.79
N ALA A 41 3.86 11.25 0.95
CA ALA A 41 2.89 11.66 -0.05
C ALA A 41 2.99 13.16 -0.33
N GLN A 42 3.07 14.01 0.72
CA GLN A 42 3.25 15.44 0.55
C GLN A 42 4.57 15.77 -0.17
N LYS A 43 5.65 15.05 0.14
CA LYS A 43 6.95 15.25 -0.50
C LYS A 43 6.95 14.87 -1.98
N ALA A 44 6.14 13.86 -2.37
CA ALA A 44 6.00 13.41 -3.75
C ALA A 44 5.12 14.34 -4.60
N ILE A 45 4.13 14.99 -4.00
CA ILE A 45 3.21 15.89 -4.69
C ILE A 45 3.90 17.24 -4.97
N ARG A 46 3.78 17.71 -6.21
CA ARG A 46 4.32 18.99 -6.65
C ARG A 46 3.21 20.01 -6.85
N GLY A 47 3.45 21.27 -6.46
CA GLY A 47 2.55 22.39 -6.74
C GLY A 47 1.24 22.43 -5.96
N CYS A 48 1.02 21.49 -5.04
CA CYS A 48 -0.17 21.44 -4.20
C CYS A 48 0.18 20.95 -2.80
N GLN A 49 -0.59 21.40 -1.80
CA GLN A 49 -0.48 20.90 -0.43
C GLN A 49 -1.66 19.99 -0.10
N ILE A 50 -1.37 18.92 0.64
CA ILE A 50 -2.42 18.07 1.20
C ILE A 50 -3.05 18.84 2.38
N SER A 51 -4.35 19.11 2.27
CA SER A 51 -5.13 19.86 3.27
C SER A 51 -5.45 19.02 4.50
N ALA A 52 -5.63 17.71 4.29
CA ALA A 52 -5.98 16.81 5.38
C ALA A 52 -5.42 15.39 5.16
N TYR A 53 -4.99 14.77 6.27
CA TYR A 53 -4.50 13.40 6.30
C TYR A 53 -5.39 12.55 7.18
N TYR A 54 -5.84 11.43 6.64
CA TYR A 54 -6.64 10.44 7.37
C TYR A 54 -6.01 9.08 7.26
N SER A 55 -6.27 8.24 8.25
CA SER A 55 -5.84 6.85 8.24
C SER A 55 -6.95 5.95 8.74
N VAL A 56 -7.08 4.78 8.12
CA VAL A 56 -8.07 3.76 8.48
C VAL A 56 -7.34 2.46 8.79
N ARG A 57 -7.61 1.92 9.97
CA ARG A 57 -7.04 0.62 10.33
C ARG A 57 -7.76 -0.50 9.58
N MET A 58 -6.96 -1.34 8.93
CA MET A 58 -7.41 -2.49 8.16
C MET A 58 -6.60 -3.72 8.57
N PRO A 59 -7.06 -4.95 8.29
CA PRO A 59 -6.22 -6.13 8.46
C PRO A 59 -4.93 -5.98 7.66
N ASP A 60 -3.81 -6.32 8.26
CA ASP A 60 -2.54 -6.36 7.53
C ASP A 60 -2.53 -7.60 6.64
N THR A 61 -2.42 -7.38 5.33
CA THR A 61 -2.52 -8.45 4.34
C THR A 61 -1.20 -9.21 4.10
N TRP A 62 -0.17 -8.92 4.89
CA TRP A 62 1.08 -9.68 4.83
C TRP A 62 0.92 -11.03 5.52
N THR A 63 0.30 -11.96 4.82
CA THR A 63 -0.03 -13.31 5.33
C THR A 63 1.13 -14.15 5.85
N PRO A 64 2.41 -13.95 5.46
CA PRO A 64 3.53 -14.63 6.10
C PRO A 64 3.70 -14.33 7.60
N ILE A 65 3.16 -13.20 8.07
CA ILE A 65 3.25 -12.78 9.49
C ILE A 65 1.86 -12.67 10.12
N PHE A 66 0.87 -12.17 9.38
CA PHE A 66 -0.47 -11.88 9.90
C PHE A 66 -1.45 -12.99 9.52
N ASP A 67 -1.98 -13.66 10.52
CA ASP A 67 -2.96 -14.70 10.34
C ASP A 67 -4.37 -14.12 10.19
N LEU A 68 -4.90 -14.20 8.99
CA LEU A 68 -6.25 -13.76 8.61
C LEU A 68 -7.16 -14.96 8.24
N SER A 69 -6.85 -16.16 8.72
CA SER A 69 -7.51 -17.40 8.30
C SER A 69 -8.96 -17.54 8.77
N THR A 70 -9.39 -16.73 9.75
CA THR A 70 -10.78 -16.80 10.25
C THR A 70 -11.44 -15.42 10.29
N PRO A 71 -12.79 -15.36 10.15
CA PRO A 71 -13.54 -14.11 10.26
C PRO A 71 -13.31 -13.36 11.58
N GLU A 72 -13.14 -14.08 12.70
CA GLU A 72 -12.92 -13.49 14.02
C GLU A 72 -11.58 -12.77 14.09
N LYS A 73 -10.53 -13.34 13.47
CA LYS A 73 -9.21 -12.70 13.38
C LYS A 73 -9.26 -11.42 12.55
N VAL A 74 -10.00 -11.43 11.44
CA VAL A 74 -10.24 -10.26 10.61
C VAL A 74 -11.05 -9.20 11.37
N ALA A 75 -12.15 -9.60 12.03
CA ALA A 75 -13.03 -8.71 12.78
C ALA A 75 -12.31 -7.95 13.90
N LYS A 76 -11.25 -8.53 14.49
CA LYS A 76 -10.41 -7.86 15.47
C LYS A 76 -9.76 -6.57 14.94
N TYR A 77 -9.41 -6.54 13.65
CA TYR A 77 -8.80 -5.38 13.02
C TYR A 77 -9.82 -4.39 12.46
N THR A 78 -11.02 -4.86 12.10
CA THR A 78 -12.05 -4.04 11.45
C THR A 78 -13.12 -3.51 12.42
N LYS A 79 -12.98 -3.75 13.70
CA LYS A 79 -13.98 -3.37 14.73
C LYS A 79 -14.39 -1.90 14.70
N THR A 80 -13.47 -0.99 14.39
CA THR A 80 -13.69 0.46 14.36
C THR A 80 -13.69 1.04 12.95
N THR A 81 -13.42 0.22 11.93
CA THR A 81 -13.19 0.67 10.56
C THR A 81 -14.36 1.48 10.00
N GLU A 82 -15.59 1.00 10.16
CA GLU A 82 -16.78 1.70 9.66
C GLU A 82 -16.96 3.06 10.34
N THR A 83 -16.80 3.12 11.65
CA THR A 83 -16.88 4.38 12.41
C THR A 83 -15.79 5.37 12.01
N GLU A 84 -14.57 4.88 11.75
CA GLU A 84 -13.45 5.70 11.26
C GLU A 84 -13.76 6.25 9.86
N ILE A 85 -14.31 5.42 8.96
CA ILE A 85 -14.71 5.83 7.62
C ILE A 85 -15.80 6.91 7.67
N ASP A 86 -16.86 6.71 8.47
CA ASP A 86 -17.93 7.68 8.64
C ASP A 86 -17.42 9.03 9.18
N GLY A 87 -16.49 8.97 10.13
CA GLY A 87 -15.81 10.15 10.65
C GLY A 87 -15.00 10.89 9.58
N ILE A 88 -14.27 10.14 8.74
CA ILE A 88 -13.51 10.71 7.61
C ILE A 88 -14.45 11.32 6.58
N LEU A 89 -15.53 10.63 6.19
CA LEU A 89 -16.51 11.15 5.24
C LEU A 89 -17.10 12.48 5.71
N SER A 90 -17.48 12.55 6.98
CA SER A 90 -18.01 13.77 7.60
C SER A 90 -16.98 14.90 7.61
N ALA A 91 -15.72 14.59 7.92
CA ALA A 91 -14.64 15.57 7.95
C ALA A 91 -14.28 16.08 6.55
N VAL A 92 -14.25 15.20 5.54
CA VAL A 92 -14.01 15.56 4.13
C VAL A 92 -15.16 16.40 3.57
N ALA A 93 -16.40 16.03 3.83
CA ALA A 93 -17.58 16.80 3.42
C ALA A 93 -17.56 18.22 4.00
N ALA A 94 -17.09 18.38 5.24
CA ALA A 94 -16.91 19.67 5.89
C ALA A 94 -15.58 20.39 5.52
N ARG A 95 -14.79 19.85 4.60
CA ARG A 95 -13.44 20.32 4.21
C ARG A 95 -12.54 20.61 5.42
N ARG A 96 -12.62 19.79 6.47
CA ARG A 96 -11.77 19.96 7.66
C ARG A 96 -10.31 19.70 7.32
N THR A 97 -9.44 20.55 7.83
CA THR A 97 -7.99 20.39 7.70
C THR A 97 -7.42 19.67 8.92
N ASN A 98 -6.44 18.81 8.70
CA ASN A 98 -5.65 18.20 9.78
C ASN A 98 -4.26 17.81 9.24
N ARG A 99 -3.29 17.65 10.17
CA ARG A 99 -1.91 17.29 9.86
C ARG A 99 -1.42 16.05 10.62
N HIS A 100 -2.32 15.13 10.90
CA HIS A 100 -2.08 13.98 11.75
C HIS A 100 -0.93 13.05 11.29
N MET A 101 -0.58 13.01 10.01
CA MET A 101 0.45 12.12 9.47
C MET A 101 1.74 12.84 9.01
N GLU A 102 2.10 13.95 9.63
CA GLU A 102 3.31 14.72 9.32
C GLU A 102 4.54 14.30 10.18
N GLY A 103 4.80 13.02 10.35
CA GLY A 103 5.90 12.52 11.16
C GLY A 103 7.27 12.61 10.48
N ARG A 104 8.03 13.71 10.66
CA ARG A 104 9.37 13.91 10.06
C ARG A 104 10.43 12.92 10.54
N THR A 105 10.48 12.65 11.82
CA THR A 105 11.49 11.75 12.41
C THR A 105 11.33 10.31 11.96
N GLN A 106 10.09 9.84 11.88
CA GLN A 106 9.77 8.51 11.39
C GLN A 106 10.03 8.39 9.88
N ALA A 107 9.86 9.48 9.13
CA ALA A 107 10.11 9.53 7.70
C ALA A 107 11.59 9.25 7.36
N PHE A 108 12.52 9.80 8.13
CA PHE A 108 13.96 9.57 7.91
C PHE A 108 14.31 8.08 8.02
N LEU A 109 13.89 7.40 9.08
CA LEU A 109 14.14 5.97 9.26
C LEU A 109 13.47 5.13 8.16
N THR A 110 12.26 5.49 7.78
CA THR A 110 11.52 4.79 6.72
C THR A 110 12.20 4.96 5.36
N GLU A 111 12.54 6.19 4.96
CA GLU A 111 13.11 6.47 3.64
C GLU A 111 14.54 5.93 3.48
N TRP A 112 15.35 6.00 4.52
CA TRP A 112 16.79 5.68 4.41
C TRP A 112 17.14 4.25 4.82
N ILE A 113 16.33 3.59 5.62
CA ILE A 113 16.62 2.25 6.13
C ILE A 113 15.54 1.25 5.68
N ALA A 114 14.29 1.44 6.12
CA ALA A 114 13.25 0.43 5.94
C ALA A 114 12.89 0.23 4.45
N GLN A 115 12.58 1.29 3.72
CA GLN A 115 12.18 1.17 2.31
C GLN A 115 13.29 0.68 1.38
N PRO A 116 14.57 1.09 1.48
CA PRO A 116 15.64 0.50 0.70
C PRO A 116 15.84 -0.99 0.97
N LEU A 117 15.71 -1.41 2.23
CA LEU A 117 15.81 -2.82 2.61
C LEU A 117 14.63 -3.62 2.02
N TYR A 118 13.41 -3.12 2.18
CA TYR A 118 12.21 -3.69 1.58
C TYR A 118 12.33 -3.80 0.06
N ASP A 119 12.75 -2.74 -0.61
CA ASP A 119 12.91 -2.72 -2.07
C ASP A 119 13.97 -3.70 -2.57
N ARG A 120 15.05 -3.86 -1.82
CA ARG A 120 16.16 -4.75 -2.21
C ARG A 120 15.90 -6.22 -1.93
N GLN A 121 15.14 -6.54 -0.89
CA GLN A 121 14.95 -7.93 -0.46
C GLN A 121 13.53 -8.42 -0.69
N VAL A 122 12.53 -7.74 -0.15
CA VAL A 122 11.16 -8.25 -0.12
C VAL A 122 10.49 -8.21 -1.49
N ARG A 123 10.74 -7.20 -2.29
CA ARG A 123 10.16 -7.04 -3.63
C ARG A 123 10.73 -7.96 -4.70
N ARG A 124 11.78 -8.70 -4.40
CA ARG A 124 12.44 -9.57 -5.39
C ARG A 124 11.57 -10.78 -5.73
N THR A 125 11.35 -10.99 -7.02
CA THR A 125 10.54 -12.08 -7.56
C THR A 125 11.20 -13.47 -7.57
N PRO A 126 12.54 -13.62 -7.58
CA PRO A 126 13.17 -14.93 -7.54
C PRO A 126 12.86 -15.77 -6.28
N HIS A 127 12.30 -15.13 -5.23
CA HIS A 127 11.86 -15.84 -4.03
C HIS A 127 10.46 -16.46 -4.18
N LEU A 128 9.69 -16.01 -5.18
CA LEU A 128 8.33 -16.49 -5.42
C LEU A 128 8.38 -17.79 -6.23
N ARG A 129 7.58 -18.76 -5.83
CA ARG A 129 7.51 -20.08 -6.45
C ARG A 129 6.08 -20.41 -6.85
N VAL A 130 5.95 -21.25 -7.84
CA VAL A 130 4.66 -21.80 -8.29
C VAL A 130 4.48 -23.14 -7.60
N GLU A 131 3.35 -23.31 -6.92
CA GLU A 131 2.94 -24.57 -6.31
C GLU A 131 2.61 -25.63 -7.37
N ASP A 132 2.80 -26.90 -7.03
CA ASP A 132 2.46 -28.02 -7.92
C ASP A 132 0.96 -28.10 -8.21
N SER A 133 0.13 -27.61 -7.30
CA SER A 133 -1.33 -27.47 -7.44
C SER A 133 -1.77 -26.46 -8.52
N CYS A 134 -0.85 -25.71 -9.09
CA CYS A 134 -1.16 -24.72 -10.12
C CYS A 134 -1.77 -25.35 -11.37
N ILE A 135 -3.00 -24.97 -11.69
CA ILE A 135 -3.76 -25.46 -12.86
C ILE A 135 -3.47 -24.69 -14.16
N GLY A 136 -2.60 -23.69 -14.13
CA GLY A 136 -2.25 -22.92 -15.31
C GLY A 136 -3.32 -21.95 -15.82
N CYS A 137 -4.28 -21.52 -14.99
CA CYS A 137 -5.43 -20.69 -15.42
C CYS A 137 -5.06 -19.26 -15.88
N GLY A 138 -3.84 -18.80 -15.63
CA GLY A 138 -3.34 -17.48 -16.06
C GLY A 138 -3.89 -16.28 -15.27
N LEU A 139 -4.71 -16.50 -14.23
CA LEU A 139 -5.35 -15.43 -13.49
C LEU A 139 -4.32 -14.50 -12.80
N CYS A 140 -3.24 -15.06 -12.27
CA CYS A 140 -2.13 -14.31 -11.66
C CYS A 140 -1.44 -13.36 -12.65
N ALA A 141 -1.20 -13.79 -13.89
CA ALA A 141 -0.64 -12.95 -14.94
C ALA A 141 -1.63 -11.83 -15.34
N LYS A 142 -2.92 -12.19 -15.53
CA LYS A 142 -3.98 -11.23 -15.88
C LYS A 142 -4.22 -10.15 -14.83
N LYS A 143 -4.14 -10.51 -13.54
CA LYS A 143 -4.38 -9.58 -12.41
C LYS A 143 -3.14 -8.77 -12.01
N CYS A 144 -1.96 -9.08 -12.53
CA CYS A 144 -0.73 -8.40 -12.11
C CYS A 144 -0.72 -6.93 -12.54
N PRO A 145 -0.81 -5.96 -11.61
CA PRO A 145 -0.92 -4.54 -11.95
C PRO A 145 0.36 -3.97 -12.61
N VAL A 146 1.47 -4.66 -12.44
CA VAL A 146 2.77 -4.26 -13.01
C VAL A 146 3.26 -5.21 -14.09
N GLN A 147 2.41 -6.16 -14.51
CA GLN A 147 2.75 -7.13 -15.55
C GLN A 147 4.11 -7.83 -15.30
N ALA A 148 4.31 -8.27 -14.05
CA ALA A 148 5.53 -8.98 -13.65
C ALA A 148 5.46 -10.49 -13.89
N ILE A 149 4.32 -11.00 -14.34
CA ILE A 149 4.07 -12.44 -14.53
C ILE A 149 3.61 -12.67 -15.96
N GLU A 150 4.23 -13.64 -16.62
CA GLU A 150 3.81 -14.16 -17.92
C GLU A 150 3.54 -15.66 -17.83
N MET A 151 2.68 -16.17 -18.71
CA MET A 151 2.43 -17.59 -18.82
C MET A 151 3.41 -18.23 -19.81
N GLN A 152 4.23 -19.17 -19.36
CA GLN A 152 5.17 -19.92 -20.19
C GLN A 152 4.92 -21.42 -20.00
N SER A 153 4.69 -22.14 -21.08
CA SER A 153 4.38 -23.59 -21.06
C SER A 153 3.28 -23.99 -20.04
N GLY A 154 2.23 -23.16 -19.95
CA GLY A 154 1.09 -23.40 -19.04
C GLY A 154 1.34 -23.07 -17.57
N LYS A 155 2.49 -22.52 -17.20
CA LYS A 155 2.82 -22.10 -15.83
C LYS A 155 3.18 -20.61 -15.79
N PRO A 156 2.87 -19.91 -14.67
CA PRO A 156 3.29 -18.52 -14.49
C PRO A 156 4.80 -18.41 -14.23
N VAL A 157 5.44 -17.46 -14.86
CA VAL A 157 6.87 -17.13 -14.70
C VAL A 157 6.98 -15.63 -14.40
N TRP A 158 7.77 -15.28 -13.39
CA TRP A 158 8.07 -13.87 -13.10
C TRP A 158 9.15 -13.36 -14.07
N VAL A 159 8.77 -12.40 -14.91
CA VAL A 159 9.64 -11.81 -15.96
C VAL A 159 10.29 -10.50 -15.54
N LYS A 160 9.93 -9.95 -14.36
CA LYS A 160 10.58 -8.78 -13.76
C LYS A 160 11.28 -9.18 -12.47
N GLU A 161 12.45 -8.62 -12.21
CA GLU A 161 13.20 -8.88 -10.97
C GLU A 161 12.48 -8.45 -9.69
N LYS A 162 11.60 -7.45 -9.81
CA LYS A 162 10.84 -6.89 -8.69
C LYS A 162 9.37 -6.76 -9.01
N CYS A 163 8.53 -6.94 -8.01
CA CYS A 163 7.10 -6.66 -8.09
C CYS A 163 6.66 -5.64 -7.03
N VAL A 164 5.37 -5.30 -7.01
CA VAL A 164 4.80 -4.35 -6.02
C VAL A 164 4.31 -5.04 -4.75
N MET A 165 4.49 -6.34 -4.61
CA MET A 165 4.09 -7.15 -3.46
C MET A 165 2.62 -6.94 -3.03
N CYS A 166 1.73 -6.79 -4.01
CA CYS A 166 0.29 -6.64 -3.75
C CYS A 166 -0.41 -7.96 -3.38
N LEU A 167 0.30 -9.09 -3.51
CA LEU A 167 -0.17 -10.46 -3.23
C LEU A 167 -1.42 -10.87 -4.04
N GLY A 168 -1.81 -10.13 -5.07
CA GLY A 168 -2.96 -10.44 -5.91
C GLY A 168 -2.81 -11.69 -6.80
N CYS A 169 -1.65 -12.33 -6.79
CA CYS A 169 -1.36 -13.57 -7.50
C CYS A 169 -1.46 -14.83 -6.61
N LEU A 170 -1.66 -14.67 -5.30
CA LEU A 170 -1.86 -15.77 -4.35
C LEU A 170 -3.30 -16.25 -4.34
#